data_75bf72b3cae77c4c410bbcf5a307301b
#
_entry.id   75bf72b3cae77c4c410bbcf5a307301b
#
_cell.length_a   1.000
_cell.length_b   1.000
_cell.length_c   1.000
_cell.angle_alpha   90.00
_cell.angle_beta   90.00
_cell.angle_gamma   90.00
#
_symmetry.space_group_name_H-M   'P 1'
#
loop_
_entity.id
_entity.type
_entity.pdbx_description
1 polymer ?
#
loop_
_entity_poly.entity_id
_entity_poly.type
_entity_poly.pdbx_seq_one_letter_code
_entity_poly.pdbx_strand_id
1 'polypeptide(L)'
;YDEADEKTRFELLPRPERNLEEELGLRITPERLVPLGTRRIEQEIPGGCDRELHEVFLVSDATSPGDLRLQKEEVEAVFRLDLDDVEALYEKGSAPAREYAEGRTSATRIHLAEFVPKEEGYLRRVAGAARRHLSGAPSVPIF
;
A
#
# COMPACT_ATOMS: atom_id res chain seq x y z
N TYR A 1 -3.97 -23.37 5.42
CA TYR A 1 -4.34 -22.78 4.12
C TYR A 1 -4.64 -23.88 3.11
N ASP A 2 -5.89 -24.07 2.77
CA ASP A 2 -6.31 -25.09 1.83
C ASP A 2 -6.91 -24.46 0.55
N GLU A 3 -7.27 -25.31 -0.44
CA GLU A 3 -7.81 -24.84 -1.71
C GLU A 3 -9.12 -24.06 -1.56
N ALA A 4 -9.95 -24.43 -0.60
CA ALA A 4 -11.21 -23.75 -0.34
C ALA A 4 -10.97 -22.36 0.19
N ASP A 5 -10.02 -22.18 1.12
CA ASP A 5 -9.65 -20.88 1.65
C ASP A 5 -9.02 -20.01 0.57
N GLU A 6 -8.18 -20.59 -0.27
CA GLU A 6 -7.57 -19.91 -1.38
C GLU A 6 -8.62 -19.42 -2.38
N LYS A 7 -9.57 -20.26 -2.71
CA LYS A 7 -10.65 -19.93 -3.63
C LYS A 7 -11.53 -18.82 -3.05
N THR A 8 -11.89 -18.93 -1.79
CA THR A 8 -12.68 -17.92 -1.09
C THR A 8 -11.93 -16.59 -1.09
N ARG A 9 -10.64 -16.64 -0.84
CA ARG A 9 -9.79 -15.47 -0.84
C ARG A 9 -9.77 -14.79 -2.20
N PHE A 10 -9.66 -15.54 -3.30
CA PHE A 10 -9.73 -14.98 -4.64
C PHE A 10 -11.08 -14.33 -4.93
N GLU A 11 -12.16 -14.86 -4.44
CA GLU A 11 -13.47 -14.28 -4.60
C GLU A 11 -13.64 -12.97 -3.82
N LEU A 12 -12.96 -12.84 -2.67
CA LEU A 12 -13.03 -11.66 -1.81
C LEU A 12 -12.03 -10.58 -2.19
N LEU A 13 -10.89 -10.96 -2.78
CA LEU A 13 -9.81 -10.04 -3.13
C LEU A 13 -9.94 -9.32 -4.48
N PRO A 14 -10.79 -9.75 -5.44
CA PRO A 14 -10.75 -9.14 -6.78
C PRO A 14 -11.43 -7.79 -6.92
N ARG A 15 -11.68 -7.07 -5.84
CA ARG A 15 -12.29 -5.74 -5.90
C ARG A 15 -11.54 -4.73 -5.03
N PRO A 16 -10.29 -4.39 -5.39
CA PRO A 16 -9.52 -3.41 -4.61
C PRO A 16 -10.21 -2.04 -4.58
N GLU A 17 -10.93 -1.65 -5.62
CA GLU A 17 -11.70 -0.42 -5.64
C GLU A 17 -12.77 -0.38 -4.56
N ARG A 18 -13.36 -1.53 -4.24
CA ARG A 18 -14.35 -1.64 -3.16
C ARG A 18 -13.70 -1.47 -1.80
N ASN A 19 -12.52 -2.06 -1.61
CA ASN A 19 -11.77 -1.90 -0.36
C ASN A 19 -11.37 -0.45 -0.13
N LEU A 20 -10.98 0.27 -1.17
CA LEU A 20 -10.67 1.68 -1.07
C LEU A 20 -11.88 2.50 -0.65
N GLU A 21 -13.06 2.20 -1.18
CA GLU A 21 -14.28 2.88 -0.79
C GLU A 21 -14.66 2.58 0.66
N GLU A 22 -14.62 1.32 1.05
CA GLU A 22 -14.97 0.90 2.42
C GLU A 22 -13.98 1.40 3.47
N GLU A 23 -12.69 1.28 3.20
CA GLU A 23 -11.64 1.59 4.17
C GLU A 23 -11.25 3.06 4.20
N LEU A 24 -11.28 3.73 3.07
CA LEU A 24 -10.80 5.12 2.94
C LEU A 24 -11.88 6.09 2.45
N GLY A 25 -13.06 5.61 2.06
CA GLY A 25 -14.08 6.45 1.48
C GLY A 25 -13.72 7.00 0.11
N LEU A 26 -12.79 6.34 -0.59
CA LEU A 26 -12.28 6.79 -1.88
C LEU A 26 -12.96 6.02 -2.99
N ARG A 27 -13.74 6.73 -3.82
CA ARG A 27 -14.44 6.13 -4.96
C ARG A 27 -13.58 6.19 -6.20
N ILE A 28 -13.19 5.01 -6.69
CA ILE A 28 -12.34 4.86 -7.85
C ILE A 28 -12.94 3.80 -8.76
N THR A 29 -12.96 4.08 -10.07
CA THR A 29 -13.37 3.07 -11.04
C THR A 29 -12.24 2.06 -11.25
N PRO A 30 -12.56 0.80 -11.55
CA PRO A 30 -11.52 -0.22 -11.76
C PRO A 30 -10.48 0.15 -12.82
N GLU A 31 -10.86 0.94 -13.82
CA GLU A 31 -9.96 1.37 -14.89
C GLU A 31 -8.85 2.29 -14.40
N ARG A 32 -9.04 2.93 -13.25
CA ARG A 32 -8.01 3.80 -12.66
C ARG A 32 -6.96 3.05 -11.87
N LEU A 33 -7.17 1.77 -11.63
CA LEU A 33 -6.19 0.92 -10.95
C LEU A 33 -5.10 0.50 -11.92
N VAL A 34 -3.86 0.79 -11.57
CA VAL A 34 -2.70 0.42 -12.37
C VAL A 34 -2.06 -0.81 -11.73
N PRO A 35 -2.14 -1.99 -12.36
CA PRO A 35 -1.56 -3.18 -11.77
C PRO A 35 -0.04 -3.13 -11.80
N LEU A 36 0.59 -3.42 -10.68
CA LEU A 36 2.03 -3.47 -10.54
C LEU A 36 2.57 -4.90 -10.42
N GLY A 37 1.70 -5.88 -10.37
CA GLY A 37 2.07 -7.28 -10.29
C GLY A 37 1.62 -7.95 -9.00
N THR A 38 2.08 -9.16 -8.79
CA THR A 38 1.74 -9.96 -7.62
C THR A 38 2.98 -10.10 -6.73
N ARG A 39 2.87 -9.61 -5.51
CA ARG A 39 3.93 -9.72 -4.52
C ARG A 39 3.76 -10.99 -3.73
N ARG A 40 4.80 -11.82 -3.69
CA ARG A 40 4.82 -13.02 -2.89
C ARG A 40 5.52 -12.74 -1.56
N ILE A 41 4.83 -13.04 -0.47
CA ILE A 41 5.37 -12.86 0.88
C ILE A 41 5.42 -14.22 1.55
N GLU A 42 6.60 -14.60 2.03
CA GLU A 42 6.79 -15.80 2.83
C GLU A 42 7.39 -15.40 4.17
N GLN A 43 6.81 -15.88 5.25
CA GLN A 43 7.25 -15.56 6.59
C GLN A 43 7.25 -16.82 7.44
N GLU A 44 8.37 -17.08 8.13
CA GLU A 44 8.41 -18.15 9.10
C GLU A 44 7.66 -17.73 10.36
N ILE A 45 6.77 -18.59 10.80
CA ILE A 45 6.01 -18.41 12.02
C ILE A 45 6.15 -19.65 12.90
N PRO A 46 5.85 -19.56 14.20
CA PRO A 46 5.86 -20.75 15.06
C PRO A 46 4.92 -21.82 14.49
N GLY A 47 5.48 -23.00 14.22
CA GLY A 47 4.74 -24.13 13.70
C GLY A 47 4.61 -24.20 12.19
N GLY A 48 5.28 -23.32 11.43
CA GLY A 48 5.21 -23.40 9.98
C GLY A 48 5.67 -22.19 9.23
N CYS A 49 5.12 -22.00 8.04
CA CYS A 49 5.43 -20.91 7.16
C CYS A 49 4.13 -20.25 6.69
N ASP A 50 4.05 -18.94 6.81
CA ASP A 50 2.95 -18.16 6.27
C ASP A 50 3.32 -17.69 4.87
N ARG A 51 2.44 -17.95 3.91
CA ARG A 51 2.63 -17.56 2.50
C ARG A 51 1.44 -16.76 2.04
N GLU A 52 1.71 -15.57 1.51
CA GLU A 52 0.68 -14.71 1.01
C GLU A 52 1.02 -14.21 -0.40
N LEU A 53 -0.01 -14.06 -1.22
CA LEU A 53 0.10 -13.42 -2.52
C LEU A 53 -0.70 -12.13 -2.47
N HIS A 54 -0.04 -11.01 -2.71
CA HIS A 54 -0.67 -9.69 -2.73
C HIS A 54 -0.64 -9.12 -4.13
N GLU A 55 -1.80 -8.86 -4.69
CA GLU A 55 -1.89 -8.08 -5.93
C GLU A 55 -1.70 -6.61 -5.57
N VAL A 56 -0.75 -5.96 -6.24
CA VAL A 56 -0.38 -4.58 -5.94
C VAL A 56 -0.87 -3.68 -7.05
N PHE A 57 -1.54 -2.60 -6.67
CA PHE A 57 -2.08 -1.61 -7.59
C PHE A 57 -1.59 -0.22 -7.22
N LEU A 58 -1.43 0.61 -8.23
CA LEU A 58 -1.17 2.03 -8.09
C LEU A 58 -2.42 2.81 -8.46
N VAL A 59 -2.75 3.80 -7.65
CA VAL A 59 -3.86 4.70 -7.91
C VAL A 59 -3.37 6.13 -7.85
N SER A 60 -3.70 6.92 -8.87
CA SER A 60 -3.46 8.36 -8.86
C SER A 60 -4.79 9.05 -8.63
N ASP A 61 -4.87 9.86 -7.59
CA ASP A 61 -6.08 10.59 -7.25
C ASP A 61 -5.74 11.93 -6.59
N ALA A 62 -6.55 12.93 -6.86
CA ALA A 62 -6.32 14.28 -6.35
C ALA A 62 -6.93 14.52 -4.96
N THR A 63 -7.59 13.53 -4.39
CA THR A 63 -8.22 13.66 -3.08
C THR A 63 -7.16 13.91 -2.00
N SER A 64 -7.35 14.97 -1.22
CA SER A 64 -6.49 15.23 -0.09
C SER A 64 -6.64 14.13 0.97
N PRO A 65 -5.55 13.65 1.57
CA PRO A 65 -5.64 12.65 2.63
C PRO A 65 -6.55 13.06 3.80
N GLY A 66 -6.66 14.34 4.09
CA GLY A 66 -7.55 14.85 5.14
C GLY A 66 -9.03 14.71 4.82
N ASP A 67 -9.37 14.50 3.55
CA ASP A 67 -10.75 14.31 3.10
C ASP A 67 -11.16 12.83 3.02
N LEU A 68 -10.26 11.92 3.33
CA LEU A 68 -10.55 10.50 3.37
C LEU A 68 -11.38 10.15 4.61
N ARG A 69 -12.26 9.16 4.45
CA ARG A 69 -13.03 8.61 5.57
C ARG A 69 -12.44 7.27 5.95
N LEU A 70 -11.76 7.23 7.07
CA LEU A 70 -11.09 6.02 7.53
C LEU A 70 -12.07 5.11 8.26
N GLN A 71 -12.09 3.85 7.85
CA GLN A 71 -12.77 2.80 8.58
C GLN A 71 -11.89 2.42 9.77
N LYS A 72 -12.24 2.90 10.96
CA LYS A 72 -11.37 2.81 12.14
C LYS A 72 -10.93 1.40 12.51
N GLU A 73 -11.80 0.42 12.30
CA GLU A 73 -11.50 -0.97 12.62
C GLU A 73 -10.39 -1.54 11.73
N GLU A 74 -10.21 -0.97 10.54
CA GLU A 74 -9.25 -1.44 9.55
C GLU A 74 -8.09 -0.47 9.34
N VAL A 75 -8.35 0.83 9.42
CA VAL A 75 -7.35 1.87 9.13
C VAL A 75 -7.36 2.93 10.23
N GLU A 76 -6.33 2.96 11.05
CA GLU A 76 -6.21 3.96 12.11
C GLU A 76 -5.73 5.31 11.58
N ALA A 77 -4.84 5.28 10.60
CA ALA A 77 -4.23 6.48 10.04
C ALA A 77 -3.70 6.25 8.64
N VAL A 78 -3.53 7.33 7.91
CA VAL A 78 -2.90 7.36 6.59
C VAL A 78 -1.69 8.29 6.68
N PHE A 79 -0.59 7.90 6.06
CA PHE A 79 0.62 8.70 6.03
C PHE A 79 0.91 9.19 4.63
N ARG A 80 1.29 10.47 4.54
CA ARG A 80 1.74 11.07 3.30
C ARG A 80 3.25 11.24 3.32
N LEU A 81 3.90 10.73 2.30
CA LEU A 81 5.33 10.93 2.07
C LEU A 81 5.56 11.48 0.68
N ASP A 82 6.52 12.40 0.56
CA ASP A 82 7.01 12.78 -0.75
C ASP A 82 7.83 11.62 -1.33
N LEU A 83 7.82 11.47 -2.65
CA LEU A 83 8.56 10.37 -3.29
C LEU A 83 10.06 10.43 -2.98
N ASP A 84 10.63 11.64 -2.85
CA ASP A 84 12.03 11.79 -2.49
C ASP A 84 12.31 11.29 -1.07
N ASP A 85 11.35 11.41 -0.17
CA ASP A 85 11.50 10.94 1.20
C ASP A 85 11.45 9.42 1.31
N VAL A 86 10.90 8.72 0.33
CA VAL A 86 10.96 7.25 0.29
C VAL A 86 12.41 6.79 0.15
N GLU A 87 13.21 7.45 -0.68
CA GLU A 87 14.64 7.13 -0.77
C GLU A 87 15.37 7.41 0.54
N ALA A 88 15.06 8.55 1.18
CA ALA A 88 15.64 8.89 2.48
C ALA A 88 15.30 7.84 3.54
N LEU A 89 14.11 7.27 3.48
CA LEU A 89 13.70 6.21 4.39
C LEU A 89 14.65 5.00 4.32
N TYR A 90 15.06 4.60 3.11
CA TYR A 90 15.99 3.49 2.94
C TYR A 90 17.43 3.86 3.28
N GLU A 91 17.86 5.07 2.94
CA GLU A 91 19.24 5.51 3.19
C GLU A 91 19.51 5.80 4.66
N LYS A 92 18.55 6.41 5.35
CA LYS A 92 18.71 6.91 6.72
C LYS A 92 17.93 6.11 7.76
N GLY A 93 17.08 5.18 7.34
CA GLY A 93 16.23 4.41 8.22
C GLY A 93 14.98 5.11 8.69
N SER A 94 14.82 6.40 8.42
CA SER A 94 13.62 7.16 8.75
C SER A 94 13.42 8.31 7.78
N ALA A 95 12.20 8.82 7.71
CA ALA A 95 11.86 9.94 6.85
C ALA A 95 10.70 10.73 7.45
N PRO A 96 10.61 12.04 7.13
CA PRO A 96 9.47 12.83 7.54
C PRO A 96 8.21 12.39 6.81
N ALA A 97 7.09 12.45 7.50
CA ALA A 97 5.80 12.12 6.95
C ALA A 97 4.73 12.98 7.61
N ARG A 98 3.56 13.01 7.02
CA ARG A 98 2.41 13.65 7.63
C ARG A 98 1.38 12.59 7.93
N GLU A 99 0.93 12.54 9.17
CA GLU A 99 -0.06 11.59 9.64
C GLU A 99 -1.45 12.21 9.59
N TYR A 100 -2.38 11.49 8.98
CA TYR A 100 -3.79 11.86 8.94
C TYR A 100 -4.57 10.78 9.68
N ALA A 101 -4.99 11.10 10.88
CA ALA A 101 -5.90 10.29 11.67
C ALA A 101 -7.22 11.04 11.79
N GLU A 102 -8.26 10.39 12.28
CA GLU A 102 -9.56 11.04 12.38
C GLU A 102 -9.49 12.32 13.22
N GLY A 103 -9.88 13.42 12.58
CA GLY A 103 -9.92 14.74 13.22
C GLY A 103 -8.56 15.33 13.52
N ARG A 104 -7.45 14.71 13.09
CA ARG A 104 -6.11 15.21 13.38
C ARG A 104 -5.17 15.05 12.20
N THR A 105 -4.33 16.04 12.03
CA THR A 105 -3.21 16.03 11.08
C THR A 105 -1.96 16.44 11.82
N SER A 106 -0.91 15.67 11.73
CA SER A 106 0.34 16.00 12.44
C SER A 106 1.57 15.63 11.61
N ALA A 107 2.63 16.41 11.82
CA ALA A 107 3.93 16.06 11.28
C ALA A 107 4.55 14.96 12.14
N THR A 108 5.15 13.98 11.51
CA THR A 108 5.78 12.87 12.21
C THR A 108 6.97 12.35 11.43
N ARG A 109 7.61 11.34 11.93
CA ARG A 109 8.63 10.58 11.21
C ARG A 109 8.24 9.12 11.20
N ILE A 110 8.45 8.47 10.07
CA ILE A 110 8.28 7.04 9.96
C ILE A 110 9.66 6.38 9.91
N HIS A 111 9.73 5.16 10.40
CA HIS A 111 10.97 4.40 10.46
C HIS A 111 10.81 3.11 9.64
N LEU A 112 11.83 2.79 8.86
CA LEU A 112 11.80 1.58 8.03
C LEU A 112 11.56 0.32 8.87
N ALA A 113 12.10 0.31 10.09
CA ALA A 113 11.95 -0.82 11.01
C ALA A 113 10.50 -1.05 11.48
N GLU A 114 9.63 -0.06 11.33
CA GLU A 114 8.22 -0.18 11.71
C GLU A 114 7.39 -0.96 10.69
N PHE A 115 7.93 -1.15 9.49
CA PHE A 115 7.24 -1.94 8.48
C PHE A 115 7.36 -3.43 8.78
N VAL A 116 6.42 -4.20 8.24
CA VAL A 116 6.43 -5.65 8.45
C VAL A 116 7.76 -6.27 8.04
N PRO A 117 8.18 -7.36 8.70
CA PRO A 117 9.40 -8.06 8.32
C PRO A 117 9.41 -8.40 6.83
N LYS A 118 10.60 -8.37 6.22
CA LYS A 118 10.81 -8.67 4.81
C LYS A 118 10.10 -7.70 3.87
N GLU A 119 10.16 -6.42 4.22
CA GLU A 119 9.68 -5.37 3.34
C GLU A 119 10.36 -5.41 1.97
N GLU A 120 11.64 -5.76 1.90
CA GLU A 120 12.39 -6.09 0.67
C GLU A 120 12.39 -5.00 -0.42
N GLY A 121 12.39 -3.75 -0.01
CA GLY A 121 12.38 -2.65 -0.97
C GLY A 121 11.01 -2.38 -1.59
N TYR A 122 9.95 -2.88 -0.98
CA TYR A 122 8.59 -2.72 -1.48
C TYR A 122 8.23 -1.27 -1.77
N LEU A 123 8.39 -0.39 -0.79
CA LEU A 123 8.04 1.03 -0.96
C LEU A 123 8.91 1.70 -2.02
N ARG A 124 10.18 1.33 -2.11
CA ARG A 124 11.08 1.88 -3.14
C ARG A 124 10.61 1.49 -4.54
N ARG A 125 10.20 0.24 -4.73
CA ARG A 125 9.66 -0.23 -6.00
C ARG A 125 8.37 0.49 -6.36
N VAL A 126 7.47 0.65 -5.40
CA VAL A 126 6.22 1.36 -5.61
C VAL A 126 6.47 2.83 -5.95
N ALA A 127 7.39 3.48 -5.24
CA ALA A 127 7.75 4.87 -5.51
C ALA A 127 8.32 5.04 -6.92
N GLY A 128 9.16 4.10 -7.36
CA GLY A 128 9.69 4.10 -8.73
C GLY A 128 8.60 3.96 -9.77
N ALA A 129 7.63 3.08 -9.54
CA ALA A 129 6.48 2.93 -10.42
C ALA A 129 5.63 4.19 -10.45
N ALA A 130 5.42 4.84 -9.30
CA ALA A 130 4.68 6.08 -9.21
C ALA A 130 5.35 7.20 -10.01
N ARG A 131 6.68 7.33 -9.93
CA ARG A 131 7.41 8.31 -10.72
C ARG A 131 7.24 8.09 -12.21
N ARG A 132 7.32 6.84 -12.66
CA ARG A 132 7.11 6.52 -14.09
C ARG A 132 5.69 6.84 -14.51
N HIS A 133 4.72 6.51 -13.70
CA HIS A 133 3.32 6.81 -13.99
C HIS A 133 3.09 8.31 -14.13
N LEU A 134 3.62 9.09 -13.20
CA LEU A 134 3.48 10.55 -13.23
C LEU A 134 4.20 11.19 -14.42
N SER A 135 5.24 10.56 -14.94
CA SER A 135 5.94 11.04 -16.12
C SER A 135 5.28 10.63 -17.44
N GLY A 136 4.20 9.84 -17.37
CA GLY A 136 3.49 9.36 -18.55
C GLY A 136 4.07 8.11 -19.18
N ALA A 137 5.07 7.49 -18.55
CA ALA A 137 5.66 6.26 -19.07
C ALA A 137 4.69 5.08 -18.96
N PRO A 138 4.79 4.07 -19.85
CA PRO A 138 3.94 2.90 -19.74
C PRO A 138 4.13 2.15 -18.44
N SER A 139 3.03 1.63 -17.87
CA SER A 139 3.09 0.80 -16.69
C SER A 139 3.64 -0.58 -17.04
N VAL A 140 4.55 -1.08 -16.22
CA VAL A 140 5.06 -2.44 -16.31
C VAL A 140 4.97 -3.11 -14.95
N PRO A 141 4.71 -4.41 -14.88
CA PRO A 141 4.74 -5.12 -13.61
C PRO A 141 6.13 -5.05 -12.98
N ILE A 142 6.18 -4.77 -11.69
CA ILE A 142 7.44 -4.68 -10.92
C ILE A 142 7.54 -5.77 -9.85
N PHE A 143 6.51 -6.57 -9.73
CA PHE A 143 6.47 -7.72 -8.82
C PHE A 143 6.20 -9.01 -9.58
#